data_41ee3baebc064ed99c688abb1a7b81a7
#
_entry.id   41ee3baebc064ed99c688abb1a7b81a7
#
_cell.length_a   1.000
_cell.length_b   1.000
_cell.length_c   1.000
_cell.angle_alpha   90.00
_cell.angle_beta   90.00
_cell.angle_gamma   90.00
#
_symmetry.space_group_name_H-M   'P 1'
#
loop_
_entity.id
_entity.type
_entity.pdbx_description
1 polymer ?
#
loop_
_entity_poly.entity_id
_entity_poly.type
_entity_poly.pdbx_seq_one_letter_code
_entity_poly.pdbx_strand_id
1 'polypeptide(L)'
;MKKMKKLFAVLLTLAMVLGMSMTSFAADTKPVESDKAVVTVDGIEEGATITAYQIIDAKYDNNGFVGYVWAAGMANAGTAVSDPESDVTADMITNLAKNPTGLASKSVVSGETELTVGTWMLIVTPPASNPTKVYNPMIVSVYYDTNKTGDSNTATGGRVNAGDYFTVKTTKAYAKSTNVSITKTVKGDDEKAAVGSNVSFTITGTIPSYSSEYTSATYTITDTLVNGLVFDNVQPVVKVGGTVL
;
A
#
# COMPACT_ATOMS: atom_id res chain seq x y z
N MET A 1 11.20 13.68 32.87
CA MET A 1 12.26 13.86 31.86
C MET A 1 12.25 12.80 30.73
N LYS A 2 12.01 11.49 30.96
CA LYS A 2 11.95 10.47 29.88
C LYS A 2 10.78 10.66 28.89
N LYS A 3 9.61 11.16 29.33
CA LYS A 3 8.45 11.40 28.46
C LYS A 3 8.64 12.61 27.52
N MET A 4 9.33 13.66 27.97
CA MET A 4 9.64 14.83 27.15
C MET A 4 10.67 14.50 26.06
N LYS A 5 11.65 13.64 26.32
CA LYS A 5 12.63 13.22 25.31
C LYS A 5 11.99 12.41 24.16
N LYS A 6 10.97 11.59 24.46
CA LYS A 6 10.20 10.86 23.42
C LYS A 6 9.32 11.81 22.60
N LEU A 7 8.70 12.80 23.24
CA LEU A 7 7.91 13.82 22.54
C LEU A 7 8.78 14.69 21.61
N PHE A 8 9.98 15.06 22.05
CA PHE A 8 10.95 15.79 21.24
C PHE A 8 11.47 14.97 20.05
N ALA A 9 11.69 13.65 20.22
CA ALA A 9 12.10 12.77 19.13
C ALA A 9 11.01 12.62 18.08
N VAL A 10 9.75 12.47 18.48
CA VAL A 10 8.59 12.41 17.58
C VAL A 10 8.35 13.75 16.87
N LEU A 11 8.54 14.87 17.58
CA LEU A 11 8.39 16.20 16.99
C LEU A 11 9.54 16.50 15.99
N LEU A 12 10.75 16.01 16.27
CA LEU A 12 11.90 16.17 15.39
C LEU A 12 11.78 15.32 14.12
N THR A 13 11.28 14.08 14.25
CA THR A 13 10.98 13.24 13.07
C THR A 13 9.84 13.82 12.24
N LEU A 14 8.79 14.35 12.86
CA LEU A 14 7.70 15.01 12.15
C LEU A 14 8.16 16.31 11.45
N ALA A 15 9.06 17.07 12.09
CA ALA A 15 9.66 18.27 11.48
C ALA A 15 10.61 17.93 10.32
N MET A 16 11.34 16.80 10.39
CA MET A 16 12.16 16.32 9.26
C MET A 16 11.29 15.85 8.08
N VAL A 17 10.17 15.17 8.34
CA VAL A 17 9.24 14.72 7.30
C VAL A 17 8.55 15.89 6.61
N LEU A 18 8.17 16.94 7.35
CA LEU A 18 7.60 18.17 6.78
C LEU A 18 8.64 19.03 6.04
N GLY A 19 9.94 18.90 6.37
CA GLY A 19 11.03 19.64 5.73
C GLY A 19 11.61 18.99 4.48
N MET A 20 11.37 17.67 4.26
CA MET A 20 11.93 16.92 3.12
C MET A 20 11.00 16.84 1.91
N SER A 21 9.72 17.21 2.05
CA SER A 21 8.73 17.06 0.98
C SER A 21 8.75 18.16 -0.09
N MET A 22 9.64 19.13 0.02
CA MET A 22 9.77 20.20 -0.98
C MET A 22 11.26 20.50 -1.25
N THR A 23 11.89 19.72 -2.10
CA THR A 23 13.07 20.19 -2.80
C THR A 23 12.62 21.22 -3.84
N SER A 24 12.55 22.50 -3.46
CA SER A 24 12.43 23.56 -4.45
C SER A 24 13.80 23.75 -5.08
N PHE A 25 13.94 23.44 -6.34
CA PHE A 25 15.15 23.70 -7.09
C PHE A 25 15.15 25.15 -7.53
N ALA A 26 16.24 25.87 -7.19
CA ALA A 26 16.47 27.24 -7.66
C ALA A 26 16.72 27.25 -9.18
N ALA A 27 16.53 28.38 -9.81
CA ALA A 27 16.42 28.65 -11.25
C ALA A 27 17.55 28.16 -12.20
N ASP A 28 18.56 27.43 -11.72
CA ASP A 28 19.70 26.93 -12.53
C ASP A 28 19.84 25.41 -12.57
N THR A 29 18.88 24.67 -12.00
CA THR A 29 18.89 23.22 -12.03
C THR A 29 18.05 22.68 -13.18
N LYS A 30 18.49 21.57 -13.78
CA LYS A 30 17.70 20.84 -14.74
C LYS A 30 17.13 19.58 -14.13
N PRO A 31 15.95 19.12 -14.57
CA PRO A 31 15.41 17.81 -14.20
C PRO A 31 16.37 16.66 -14.55
N VAL A 32 16.57 15.73 -13.63
CA VAL A 32 17.46 14.58 -13.79
C VAL A 32 16.81 13.27 -13.33
N GLU A 33 17.32 12.14 -13.79
CA GLU A 33 16.80 10.80 -13.45
C GLU A 33 16.80 10.49 -11.94
N SER A 34 17.67 11.14 -11.17
CA SER A 34 17.75 10.98 -9.72
C SER A 34 16.74 11.81 -8.93
N ASP A 35 15.95 12.65 -9.61
CA ASP A 35 14.91 13.46 -8.95
C ASP A 35 13.85 12.54 -8.35
N LYS A 36 13.50 12.81 -7.09
CA LYS A 36 12.63 11.95 -6.28
C LYS A 36 11.84 12.76 -5.26
N ALA A 37 10.77 12.18 -4.77
CA ALA A 37 10.01 12.71 -3.65
C ALA A 37 9.70 11.62 -2.62
N VAL A 38 9.45 12.04 -1.39
CA VAL A 38 8.99 11.14 -0.33
C VAL A 38 7.52 10.83 -0.55
N VAL A 39 7.21 9.56 -0.71
CA VAL A 39 5.86 9.03 -0.76
C VAL A 39 5.50 8.48 0.61
N THR A 40 4.38 8.95 1.16
CA THR A 40 3.78 8.43 2.39
C THR A 40 2.53 7.65 2.05
N VAL A 41 2.38 6.47 2.63
CA VAL A 41 1.21 5.61 2.45
C VAL A 41 0.43 5.52 3.75
N ASP A 42 -0.76 6.10 3.75
CA ASP A 42 -1.67 6.08 4.90
C ASP A 42 -2.59 4.86 4.87
N GLY A 43 -3.18 4.51 6.02
CA GLY A 43 -4.22 3.49 6.14
C GLY A 43 -3.72 2.04 6.23
N ILE A 44 -2.41 1.83 6.35
CA ILE A 44 -1.80 0.51 6.59
C ILE A 44 -1.81 0.15 8.08
N GLU A 45 -1.85 -1.14 8.38
CA GLU A 45 -1.71 -1.65 9.76
C GLU A 45 -0.23 -1.79 10.15
N GLU A 46 0.04 -1.78 11.45
CA GLU A 46 1.38 -1.95 11.99
C GLU A 46 1.96 -3.33 11.58
N GLY A 47 3.20 -3.33 11.13
CA GLY A 47 3.88 -4.54 10.66
C GLY A 47 3.57 -4.96 9.21
N ALA A 48 2.67 -4.25 8.52
CA ALA A 48 2.50 -4.43 7.08
C ALA A 48 3.73 -3.93 6.32
N THR A 49 4.04 -4.56 5.20
CA THR A 49 5.13 -4.16 4.30
C THR A 49 4.56 -3.71 2.96
N ILE A 50 5.27 -2.82 2.28
CA ILE A 50 4.87 -2.33 0.97
C ILE A 50 6.00 -2.57 -0.02
N THR A 51 5.64 -3.03 -1.21
CA THR A 51 6.55 -3.07 -2.35
C THR A 51 6.02 -2.14 -3.44
N ALA A 52 6.86 -1.22 -3.87
CA ALA A 52 6.58 -0.31 -4.99
C ALA A 52 7.15 -0.90 -6.28
N TYR A 53 6.37 -0.92 -7.35
CA TYR A 53 6.75 -1.38 -8.68
C TYR A 53 6.58 -0.25 -9.69
N GLN A 54 7.65 0.08 -10.42
CA GLN A 54 7.59 1.16 -11.41
C GLN A 54 6.83 0.69 -12.66
N ILE A 55 5.80 1.43 -13.04
CA ILE A 55 4.96 1.14 -14.22
C ILE A 55 5.07 2.21 -15.31
N ILE A 56 5.36 3.45 -14.92
CA ILE A 56 5.69 4.54 -15.83
C ILE A 56 7.02 5.14 -15.36
N ASP A 57 7.91 5.39 -16.29
CA ASP A 57 9.20 6.01 -16.06
C ASP A 57 9.27 7.39 -16.70
N ALA A 58 10.12 8.26 -16.16
CA ALA A 58 10.40 9.56 -16.72
C ALA A 58 11.52 9.47 -17.76
N LYS A 59 11.37 10.15 -18.89
CA LYS A 59 12.37 10.22 -19.94
C LYS A 59 13.09 11.56 -19.91
N TYR A 60 14.41 11.52 -20.09
CA TYR A 60 15.26 12.70 -20.05
C TYR A 60 16.13 12.80 -21.31
N ASP A 61 16.56 14.02 -21.60
CA ASP A 61 17.61 14.32 -22.58
C ASP A 61 18.64 15.29 -21.97
N ASN A 62 19.53 15.80 -22.81
CA ASN A 62 20.59 16.73 -22.37
C ASN A 62 20.04 18.04 -21.72
N ASN A 63 18.79 18.40 -22.03
CA ASN A 63 18.16 19.64 -21.56
C ASN A 63 17.21 19.44 -20.36
N GLY A 64 16.88 18.20 -19.99
CA GLY A 64 16.01 17.90 -18.84
C GLY A 64 14.95 16.83 -19.14
N PHE A 65 13.79 16.96 -18.48
CA PHE A 65 12.68 16.02 -18.62
C PHE A 65 11.94 16.25 -19.96
N VAL A 66 11.66 15.15 -20.70
CA VAL A 66 10.99 15.22 -22.00
C VAL A 66 9.61 14.56 -22.05
N GLY A 67 9.17 13.93 -20.96
CA GLY A 67 7.88 13.26 -20.87
C GLY A 67 7.99 11.90 -20.21
N TYR A 68 6.92 11.12 -20.29
CA TYR A 68 6.81 9.80 -19.68
C TYR A 68 6.83 8.69 -20.72
N VAL A 69 7.34 7.53 -20.30
CA VAL A 69 7.34 6.28 -21.07
C VAL A 69 6.91 5.13 -20.18
N TRP A 70 6.38 4.08 -20.77
CA TRP A 70 6.13 2.84 -20.04
C TRP A 70 7.45 2.27 -19.54
N ALA A 71 7.48 1.90 -18.25
CA ALA A 71 8.68 1.39 -17.59
C ALA A 71 9.16 0.06 -18.19
N ALA A 72 10.43 -0.25 -17.96
CA ALA A 72 10.99 -1.57 -18.30
C ALA A 72 10.20 -2.67 -17.58
N GLY A 73 9.90 -3.76 -18.31
CA GLY A 73 9.05 -4.86 -17.82
C GLY A 73 7.57 -4.72 -18.20
N MET A 74 7.11 -3.54 -18.62
CA MET A 74 5.78 -3.37 -19.21
C MET A 74 5.76 -3.92 -20.65
N ALA A 75 4.59 -4.43 -21.10
CA ALA A 75 4.43 -4.98 -22.45
C ALA A 75 4.76 -3.98 -23.58
N ASN A 76 4.56 -2.69 -23.32
CA ASN A 76 4.80 -1.58 -24.22
C ASN A 76 5.95 -0.68 -23.75
N ALA A 77 6.94 -1.26 -23.04
CA ALA A 77 8.09 -0.56 -22.48
C ALA A 77 8.75 0.39 -23.48
N GLY A 78 9.09 1.60 -23.01
CA GLY A 78 9.76 2.64 -23.78
C GLY A 78 8.86 3.44 -24.72
N THR A 79 7.59 3.04 -24.93
CA THR A 79 6.65 3.86 -25.70
C THR A 79 6.12 5.03 -24.86
N ALA A 80 5.80 6.15 -25.51
CA ALA A 80 5.35 7.35 -24.84
C ALA A 80 4.02 7.14 -24.10
N VAL A 81 3.90 7.75 -22.92
CA VAL A 81 2.69 7.87 -22.13
C VAL A 81 2.19 9.30 -22.22
N SER A 82 0.94 9.48 -22.63
CA SER A 82 0.37 10.81 -22.83
C SER A 82 -0.06 11.45 -21.52
N ASP A 83 -0.66 10.65 -20.66
CA ASP A 83 -1.17 11.06 -19.36
C ASP A 83 -0.91 9.94 -18.34
N PRO A 84 0.06 10.12 -17.43
CA PRO A 84 0.43 9.09 -16.45
C PRO A 84 -0.68 8.76 -15.44
N GLU A 85 -1.72 9.58 -15.33
CA GLU A 85 -2.85 9.32 -14.43
C GLU A 85 -3.98 8.56 -15.13
N SER A 86 -4.32 8.93 -16.36
CA SER A 86 -5.44 8.33 -17.09
C SER A 86 -5.06 7.11 -17.93
N ASP A 87 -3.81 6.99 -18.37
CA ASP A 87 -3.35 5.85 -19.16
C ASP A 87 -3.20 4.56 -18.34
N VAL A 88 -3.18 4.69 -17.00
CA VAL A 88 -3.12 3.56 -16.06
C VAL A 88 -4.53 3.17 -15.62
N THR A 89 -5.03 2.07 -16.16
CA THR A 89 -6.38 1.58 -15.85
C THR A 89 -6.41 0.65 -14.64
N ALA A 90 -7.57 0.54 -13.97
CA ALA A 90 -7.77 -0.38 -12.85
C ALA A 90 -7.52 -1.85 -13.25
N ASP A 91 -7.93 -2.25 -14.45
CA ASP A 91 -7.71 -3.60 -14.98
C ASP A 91 -6.21 -3.88 -15.21
N MET A 92 -5.47 -2.89 -15.70
CA MET A 92 -4.01 -2.99 -15.86
C MET A 92 -3.36 -3.22 -14.49
N ILE A 93 -3.68 -2.42 -13.48
CA ILE A 93 -3.12 -2.56 -12.12
C ILE A 93 -3.46 -3.92 -11.52
N THR A 94 -4.70 -4.37 -11.64
CA THR A 94 -5.15 -5.67 -11.17
C THR A 94 -4.36 -6.82 -11.84
N ASN A 95 -4.12 -6.73 -13.14
CA ASN A 95 -3.37 -7.76 -13.87
C ASN A 95 -1.87 -7.74 -13.54
N LEU A 96 -1.28 -6.55 -13.38
CA LEU A 96 0.13 -6.41 -12.96
C LEU A 96 0.35 -6.90 -11.53
N ALA A 97 -0.61 -6.65 -10.62
CA ALA A 97 -0.50 -7.09 -9.23
C ALA A 97 -0.52 -8.61 -9.08
N LYS A 98 -1.17 -9.35 -10.01
CA LYS A 98 -1.11 -10.83 -10.05
C LYS A 98 0.30 -11.35 -10.32
N ASN A 99 1.05 -10.65 -11.15
CA ASN A 99 2.41 -11.06 -11.52
C ASN A 99 3.27 -9.82 -11.88
N PRO A 100 3.86 -9.14 -10.89
CA PRO A 100 4.69 -7.97 -11.12
C PRO A 100 6.12 -8.31 -11.58
N THR A 101 6.37 -9.55 -11.98
CA THR A 101 7.71 -10.04 -12.40
C THR A 101 8.22 -9.21 -13.57
N GLY A 102 9.47 -8.78 -13.49
CA GLY A 102 10.12 -7.98 -14.52
C GLY A 102 10.03 -6.47 -14.33
N LEU A 103 9.15 -5.98 -13.47
CA LEU A 103 9.11 -4.57 -13.09
C LEU A 103 10.22 -4.24 -12.09
N ALA A 104 10.83 -3.06 -12.23
CA ALA A 104 11.74 -2.53 -11.21
C ALA A 104 10.96 -2.32 -9.91
N SER A 105 11.51 -2.79 -8.78
CA SER A 105 10.83 -2.74 -7.50
C SER A 105 11.67 -2.11 -6.41
N LYS A 106 10.98 -1.52 -5.42
CA LYS A 106 11.58 -0.93 -4.22
C LYS A 106 10.72 -1.23 -2.99
N SER A 107 11.35 -1.67 -1.91
CA SER A 107 10.66 -1.84 -0.63
C SER A 107 10.42 -0.48 0.03
N VAL A 108 9.22 -0.32 0.57
CA VAL A 108 8.79 0.87 1.32
C VAL A 108 8.85 0.52 2.80
N VAL A 109 9.63 1.26 3.56
CA VAL A 109 9.84 1.02 4.98
C VAL A 109 8.95 1.97 5.79
N SER A 110 8.21 1.41 6.75
CA SER A 110 7.35 2.18 7.67
C SER A 110 6.33 3.10 6.99
N GLY A 111 5.85 2.74 5.80
CA GLY A 111 4.88 3.52 5.04
C GLY A 111 5.46 4.74 4.31
N GLU A 112 6.78 4.95 4.38
CA GLU A 112 7.47 6.06 3.71
C GLU A 112 8.63 5.57 2.86
N THR A 113 8.79 6.16 1.68
CA THR A 113 9.96 5.92 0.81
C THR A 113 10.16 7.06 -0.16
N GLU A 114 11.40 7.22 -0.63
CA GLU A 114 11.70 8.09 -1.76
C GLU A 114 11.54 7.30 -3.07
N LEU A 115 10.68 7.77 -3.95
CA LEU A 115 10.50 7.23 -5.30
C LEU A 115 10.91 8.27 -6.34
N THR A 116 11.53 7.82 -7.42
CA THR A 116 11.89 8.66 -8.56
C THR A 116 10.65 9.10 -9.34
N VAL A 117 10.81 10.14 -10.14
CA VAL A 117 9.73 10.65 -11.01
C VAL A 117 9.21 9.53 -11.91
N GLY A 118 7.87 9.39 -11.95
CA GLY A 118 7.15 8.33 -12.65
C GLY A 118 5.94 7.86 -11.88
N THR A 119 5.27 6.82 -12.36
CA THR A 119 4.12 6.22 -11.68
C THR A 119 4.48 4.83 -11.15
N TRP A 120 4.10 4.58 -9.92
CA TRP A 120 4.42 3.38 -9.16
C TRP A 120 3.15 2.67 -8.70
N MET A 121 3.08 1.37 -8.92
CA MET A 121 2.09 0.49 -8.31
C MET A 121 2.61 0.06 -6.94
N LEU A 122 1.79 0.20 -5.89
CA LEU A 122 2.11 -0.20 -4.53
C LEU A 122 1.29 -1.42 -4.15
N ILE A 123 1.96 -2.46 -3.70
CA ILE A 123 1.34 -3.68 -3.16
C ILE A 123 1.66 -3.74 -1.67
N VAL A 124 0.61 -3.79 -0.85
CA VAL A 124 0.72 -3.93 0.61
C VAL A 124 0.59 -5.41 0.97
N THR A 125 1.59 -5.93 1.67
CA THR A 125 1.55 -7.26 2.27
C THR A 125 1.20 -7.09 3.75
N PRO A 126 0.08 -7.69 4.23
CA PRO A 126 -0.27 -7.66 5.64
C PRO A 126 0.83 -8.26 6.53
N PRO A 127 0.86 -7.95 7.84
CA PRO A 127 1.79 -8.58 8.76
C PRO A 127 1.58 -10.09 8.80
N ALA A 128 2.68 -10.86 8.98
CA ALA A 128 2.63 -12.32 9.02
C ALA A 128 1.83 -12.87 10.23
N SER A 129 1.74 -12.09 11.30
CA SER A 129 0.99 -12.44 12.52
C SER A 129 -0.22 -11.53 12.67
N ASN A 130 -1.39 -12.12 12.89
CA ASN A 130 -2.65 -11.42 13.15
C ASN A 130 -3.03 -10.34 12.11
N PRO A 131 -3.02 -10.65 10.81
CA PRO A 131 -3.47 -9.71 9.80
C PRO A 131 -4.95 -9.38 10.02
N THR A 132 -5.30 -8.09 10.05
CA THR A 132 -6.68 -7.64 10.23
C THR A 132 -7.28 -7.04 8.97
N LYS A 133 -6.47 -6.87 7.92
CA LYS A 133 -6.88 -6.24 6.66
C LYS A 133 -6.38 -7.00 5.45
N VAL A 134 -7.16 -6.90 4.39
CA VAL A 134 -6.75 -7.25 3.02
C VAL A 134 -6.71 -5.96 2.22
N TYR A 135 -5.63 -5.74 1.48
CA TYR A 135 -5.37 -4.50 0.75
C TYR A 135 -5.54 -4.69 -0.74
N ASN A 136 -6.07 -3.66 -1.40
CA ASN A 136 -6.05 -3.57 -2.84
C ASN A 136 -4.75 -2.90 -3.30
N PRO A 137 -4.23 -3.22 -4.50
CA PRO A 137 -3.13 -2.49 -5.07
C PRO A 137 -3.53 -1.02 -5.30
N MET A 138 -2.57 -0.13 -5.21
CA MET A 138 -2.79 1.30 -5.41
C MET A 138 -1.72 1.88 -6.32
N ILE A 139 -1.93 3.07 -6.83
CA ILE A 139 -0.95 3.82 -7.60
C ILE A 139 -0.57 5.11 -6.89
N VAL A 140 0.66 5.52 -7.07
CA VAL A 140 1.17 6.83 -6.69
C VAL A 140 2.04 7.36 -7.81
N SER A 141 1.93 8.65 -8.10
CA SER A 141 2.78 9.32 -9.08
C SER A 141 3.69 10.32 -8.38
N VAL A 142 4.96 10.31 -8.79
CA VAL A 142 5.95 11.35 -8.49
C VAL A 142 6.14 12.12 -9.78
N TYR A 143 5.98 13.44 -9.73
CA TYR A 143 5.89 14.25 -10.92
C TYR A 143 6.51 15.64 -10.76
N TYR A 144 6.81 16.28 -11.88
CA TYR A 144 7.20 17.68 -11.91
C TYR A 144 5.97 18.57 -11.90
N ASP A 145 5.94 19.50 -10.93
CA ASP A 145 4.97 20.58 -10.88
C ASP A 145 5.66 21.87 -11.29
N THR A 146 5.23 22.44 -12.39
CA THR A 146 5.77 23.69 -12.93
C THR A 146 4.99 24.94 -12.49
N ASN A 147 3.97 24.78 -11.64
CA ASN A 147 3.13 25.85 -11.18
C ASN A 147 3.78 26.62 -10.01
N LYS A 148 4.13 27.89 -10.24
CA LYS A 148 4.72 28.77 -9.21
C LYS A 148 3.75 29.15 -8.09
N THR A 149 2.43 29.09 -8.34
CA THR A 149 1.41 29.53 -7.36
C THR A 149 0.99 28.48 -6.36
N GLY A 150 1.45 27.23 -6.53
CA GLY A 150 1.32 26.19 -5.50
C GLY A 150 -0.04 25.46 -5.43
N ASP A 151 -1.05 25.91 -6.15
CA ASP A 151 -2.43 25.38 -6.01
C ASP A 151 -2.80 24.25 -6.99
N SER A 152 -1.90 23.87 -7.91
CA SER A 152 -2.15 22.80 -8.86
C SER A 152 -1.47 21.51 -8.43
N ASN A 153 -2.25 20.42 -8.32
CA ASN A 153 -1.76 19.05 -8.15
C ASN A 153 -1.69 18.31 -9.49
N THR A 154 -1.51 19.04 -10.59
CA THR A 154 -1.51 18.45 -11.92
C THR A 154 -0.09 18.10 -12.33
N ALA A 155 0.14 16.81 -12.58
CA ALA A 155 1.39 16.34 -13.17
C ALA A 155 1.58 16.99 -14.55
N THR A 156 2.76 17.57 -14.80
CA THR A 156 3.04 17.98 -16.17
C THR A 156 3.43 16.76 -17.01
N GLY A 157 2.72 16.55 -18.10
CA GLY A 157 3.11 15.61 -19.17
C GLY A 157 4.08 16.24 -20.17
N GLY A 158 4.27 17.55 -20.07
CA GLY A 158 5.12 18.32 -20.96
C GLY A 158 6.57 18.38 -20.54
N ARG A 159 7.39 18.90 -21.45
CA ARG A 159 8.83 19.08 -21.23
C ARG A 159 9.14 20.08 -20.10
N VAL A 160 10.17 19.78 -19.32
CA VAL A 160 10.74 20.70 -18.31
C VAL A 160 12.23 20.80 -18.58
N ASN A 161 12.72 22.00 -18.93
CA ASN A 161 14.09 22.24 -19.33
C ASN A 161 14.94 22.78 -18.18
N ALA A 162 16.24 22.81 -18.39
CA ALA A 162 17.16 23.56 -17.56
C ALA A 162 16.74 25.04 -17.49
N GLY A 163 16.69 25.60 -16.27
CA GLY A 163 16.25 26.97 -16.01
C GLY A 163 14.74 27.18 -15.90
N ASP A 164 13.92 26.17 -16.22
CA ASP A 164 12.50 26.22 -15.91
C ASP A 164 12.27 26.08 -14.39
N TYR A 165 11.22 26.74 -13.90
CA TYR A 165 10.79 26.51 -12.54
C TYR A 165 10.08 25.15 -12.44
N PHE A 166 10.48 24.34 -11.49
CA PHE A 166 9.78 23.11 -11.15
C PHE A 166 9.98 22.73 -9.68
N THR A 167 9.07 21.91 -9.17
CA THR A 167 9.20 21.17 -7.91
C THR A 167 8.85 19.72 -8.17
N VAL A 168 9.45 18.78 -7.43
CA VAL A 168 9.07 17.37 -7.47
C VAL A 168 8.01 17.15 -6.40
N LYS A 169 6.86 16.66 -6.82
CA LYS A 169 5.70 16.38 -5.97
C LYS A 169 5.24 14.93 -6.11
N THR A 170 4.37 14.50 -5.20
CA THR A 170 3.75 13.19 -5.22
C THR A 170 2.25 13.31 -5.02
N THR A 171 1.50 12.42 -5.66
CA THR A 171 0.09 12.21 -5.32
C THR A 171 0.00 11.54 -3.93
N LYS A 172 -1.15 11.69 -3.26
CA LYS A 172 -1.38 11.02 -1.98
C LYS A 172 -1.66 9.53 -2.21
N ALA A 173 -1.02 8.69 -1.41
CA ALA A 173 -1.27 7.26 -1.39
C ALA A 173 -2.08 6.89 -0.14
N TYR A 174 -3.24 6.27 -0.33
CA TYR A 174 -4.10 5.80 0.74
C TYR A 174 -4.50 4.35 0.49
N ALA A 175 -4.18 3.47 1.44
CA ALA A 175 -4.44 2.04 1.29
C ALA A 175 -5.94 1.73 1.44
N LYS A 176 -6.60 1.31 0.36
CA LYS A 176 -7.94 0.75 0.41
C LYS A 176 -7.85 -0.67 0.94
N SER A 177 -8.61 -0.97 1.98
CA SER A 177 -8.59 -2.27 2.64
C SER A 177 -9.98 -2.75 3.04
N THR A 178 -10.12 -4.07 3.16
CA THR A 178 -11.28 -4.74 3.78
C THR A 178 -10.82 -5.37 5.09
N ASN A 179 -11.59 -5.15 6.16
CA ASN A 179 -11.26 -5.72 7.47
C ASN A 179 -11.59 -7.23 7.51
N VAL A 180 -10.72 -7.98 8.16
CA VAL A 180 -10.96 -9.35 8.58
C VAL A 180 -11.46 -9.32 10.01
N SER A 181 -12.59 -9.92 10.30
CA SER A 181 -13.16 -10.00 11.65
C SER A 181 -13.47 -11.43 12.04
N ILE A 182 -13.33 -11.73 13.31
CA ILE A 182 -13.71 -13.01 13.90
C ILE A 182 -14.40 -12.78 15.23
N THR A 183 -15.44 -13.54 15.50
CA THR A 183 -16.15 -13.57 16.77
C THR A 183 -16.28 -15.00 17.27
N LYS A 184 -16.25 -15.20 18.58
CA LYS A 184 -16.50 -16.48 19.25
C LYS A 184 -17.61 -16.28 20.27
N THR A 185 -18.62 -17.11 20.21
CA THR A 185 -19.77 -17.09 21.14
C THR A 185 -20.00 -18.46 21.72
N VAL A 186 -20.42 -18.49 22.97
CA VAL A 186 -20.91 -19.71 23.63
C VAL A 186 -22.35 -19.93 23.20
N LYS A 187 -22.73 -21.18 22.97
CA LYS A 187 -24.08 -21.51 22.54
C LYS A 187 -25.05 -21.59 23.73
N GLY A 188 -26.08 -20.74 23.74
CA GLY A 188 -27.19 -20.81 24.68
C GLY A 188 -26.79 -20.66 26.14
N ASP A 189 -27.28 -21.55 27.01
CA ASP A 189 -27.05 -21.54 28.47
C ASP A 189 -25.69 -22.15 28.87
N ASP A 190 -24.85 -22.56 27.95
CA ASP A 190 -23.53 -23.15 28.19
C ASP A 190 -22.57 -22.20 28.92
N GLU A 191 -22.88 -20.90 29.03
CA GLU A 191 -22.12 -19.93 29.83
C GLU A 191 -22.13 -20.27 31.35
N LYS A 192 -23.08 -21.11 31.81
CA LYS A 192 -23.20 -21.58 33.19
C LYS A 192 -22.99 -23.10 33.31
N ALA A 193 -22.22 -23.67 32.40
CA ALA A 193 -21.98 -25.12 32.37
C ALA A 193 -21.32 -25.61 33.66
N ALA A 194 -21.80 -26.74 34.18
CA ALA A 194 -21.17 -27.42 35.30
C ALA A 194 -19.91 -28.14 34.88
N VAL A 195 -19.01 -28.43 35.86
CA VAL A 195 -17.81 -29.23 35.59
C VAL A 195 -18.21 -30.60 35.04
N GLY A 196 -17.59 -31.00 33.91
CA GLY A 196 -17.90 -32.22 33.19
C GLY A 196 -19.00 -32.09 32.15
N SER A 197 -19.60 -30.92 31.99
CA SER A 197 -20.57 -30.66 30.91
C SER A 197 -19.86 -30.30 29.59
N ASN A 198 -20.49 -30.60 28.46
CA ASN A 198 -20.04 -30.14 27.16
C ASN A 198 -20.42 -28.70 26.95
N VAL A 199 -19.46 -27.89 26.47
CA VAL A 199 -19.68 -26.49 26.10
C VAL A 199 -19.48 -26.33 24.61
N SER A 200 -20.50 -25.80 23.92
CA SER A 200 -20.47 -25.61 22.48
C SER A 200 -20.14 -24.16 22.15
N PHE A 201 -19.22 -23.95 21.21
CA PHE A 201 -18.84 -22.65 20.71
C PHE A 201 -19.23 -22.49 19.23
N THR A 202 -19.58 -21.27 18.87
CA THR A 202 -19.69 -20.87 17.47
C THR A 202 -18.65 -19.83 17.19
N ILE A 203 -17.80 -20.09 16.20
CA ILE A 203 -16.80 -19.12 15.71
C ILE A 203 -17.31 -18.65 14.35
N THR A 204 -17.46 -17.33 14.21
CA THR A 204 -17.93 -16.71 12.98
C THR A 204 -16.83 -15.77 12.50
N GLY A 205 -16.36 -15.97 11.28
CA GLY A 205 -15.43 -15.10 10.59
C GLY A 205 -16.03 -14.53 9.32
N THR A 206 -15.66 -13.32 8.96
CA THR A 206 -16.02 -12.73 7.68
C THR A 206 -14.89 -12.96 6.70
N ILE A 207 -15.15 -13.66 5.60
CA ILE A 207 -14.21 -13.75 4.49
C ILE A 207 -14.24 -12.41 3.76
N PRO A 208 -13.11 -11.65 3.74
CA PRO A 208 -13.07 -10.36 3.06
C PRO A 208 -13.25 -10.54 1.54
N SER A 209 -13.75 -9.50 0.89
CA SER A 209 -13.70 -9.45 -0.56
C SER A 209 -12.25 -9.27 -1.00
N TYR A 210 -11.74 -10.22 -1.75
CA TYR A 210 -10.46 -10.12 -2.40
C TYR A 210 -10.65 -9.51 -3.78
N SER A 211 -9.80 -8.59 -4.16
CA SER A 211 -9.72 -8.11 -5.54
C SER A 211 -9.16 -9.22 -6.45
N SER A 212 -9.41 -9.10 -7.75
CA SER A 212 -9.20 -10.21 -8.70
C SER A 212 -7.73 -10.60 -8.94
N GLU A 213 -6.77 -9.83 -8.40
CA GLU A 213 -5.34 -10.18 -8.38
C GLU A 213 -5.02 -11.35 -7.45
N TYR A 214 -5.86 -11.61 -6.45
CA TYR A 214 -5.71 -12.79 -5.59
C TYR A 214 -6.25 -14.01 -6.29
N THR A 215 -5.39 -14.92 -6.72
CA THR A 215 -5.75 -16.17 -7.40
C THR A 215 -6.13 -17.28 -6.43
N SER A 216 -5.69 -17.16 -5.17
CA SER A 216 -6.05 -18.05 -4.06
C SER A 216 -5.94 -17.28 -2.74
N ALA A 217 -6.75 -17.71 -1.77
CA ALA A 217 -6.68 -17.18 -0.41
C ALA A 217 -6.84 -18.33 0.58
N THR A 218 -6.03 -18.33 1.63
CA THR A 218 -6.18 -19.27 2.74
C THR A 218 -6.74 -18.53 3.94
N TYR A 219 -7.85 -19.02 4.48
CA TYR A 219 -8.45 -18.48 5.69
C TYR A 219 -8.26 -19.50 6.82
N THR A 220 -7.40 -19.17 7.78
CA THR A 220 -7.09 -20.04 8.91
C THR A 220 -7.69 -19.45 10.18
N ILE A 221 -8.46 -20.26 10.90
CA ILE A 221 -8.96 -19.93 12.24
C ILE A 221 -8.21 -20.79 13.25
N THR A 222 -7.57 -20.14 14.22
CA THR A 222 -6.92 -20.80 15.35
C THR A 222 -7.69 -20.45 16.62
N ASP A 223 -8.11 -21.47 17.37
CA ASP A 223 -8.75 -21.30 18.68
C ASP A 223 -7.89 -21.93 19.76
N THR A 224 -7.66 -21.19 20.83
CA THR A 224 -6.93 -21.66 22.01
C THR A 224 -7.89 -21.74 23.20
N LEU A 225 -8.10 -22.93 23.71
CA LEU A 225 -8.95 -23.14 24.86
C LEU A 225 -8.22 -22.67 26.13
N VAL A 226 -8.99 -22.00 27.02
CA VAL A 226 -8.49 -21.60 28.34
C VAL A 226 -8.42 -22.81 29.29
N ASN A 227 -7.66 -22.67 30.36
CA ASN A 227 -7.57 -23.71 31.39
C ASN A 227 -8.95 -24.08 31.93
N GLY A 228 -9.20 -25.37 32.02
CA GLY A 228 -10.50 -25.94 32.44
C GLY A 228 -11.39 -26.40 31.29
N LEU A 229 -11.05 -26.05 30.04
CA LEU A 229 -11.70 -26.59 28.86
C LEU A 229 -10.76 -27.61 28.17
N VAL A 230 -11.35 -28.71 27.75
CA VAL A 230 -10.67 -29.77 27.00
C VAL A 230 -11.42 -29.99 25.69
N PHE A 231 -10.68 -30.07 24.59
CA PHE A 231 -11.25 -30.41 23.30
C PHE A 231 -11.70 -31.87 23.30
N ASP A 232 -12.95 -32.11 22.92
CA ASP A 232 -13.58 -33.45 22.97
C ASP A 232 -13.23 -34.31 21.75
N ASN A 233 -12.36 -33.84 20.85
CA ASN A 233 -11.96 -34.47 19.58
C ASN A 233 -13.10 -34.70 18.57
N VAL A 234 -14.25 -34.04 18.76
CA VAL A 234 -15.31 -34.02 17.73
C VAL A 234 -14.91 -33.02 16.64
N GLN A 235 -14.95 -33.48 15.39
CA GLN A 235 -14.64 -32.60 14.24
C GLN A 235 -15.60 -31.38 14.21
N PRO A 236 -15.07 -30.16 14.11
CA PRO A 236 -15.90 -28.98 14.00
C PRO A 236 -16.66 -29.00 12.65
N VAL A 237 -17.91 -28.56 12.69
CA VAL A 237 -18.71 -28.36 11.48
C VAL A 237 -18.35 -27.00 10.89
N VAL A 238 -17.73 -26.99 9.71
CA VAL A 238 -17.36 -25.77 9.00
C VAL A 238 -18.42 -25.46 7.94
N LYS A 239 -18.85 -24.19 7.88
CA LYS A 239 -19.81 -23.72 6.87
C LYS A 239 -19.28 -22.45 6.20
N VAL A 240 -19.48 -22.34 4.90
CA VAL A 240 -19.22 -21.12 4.13
C VAL A 240 -20.51 -20.74 3.41
N GLY A 241 -21.02 -19.51 3.67
CA GLY A 241 -22.29 -19.07 3.09
C GLY A 241 -23.49 -19.97 3.39
N GLY A 242 -23.46 -20.70 4.56
CA GLY A 242 -24.48 -21.67 4.95
C GLY A 242 -24.26 -23.09 4.46
N THR A 243 -23.37 -23.33 3.51
CA THR A 243 -23.03 -24.68 2.97
C THR A 243 -21.97 -25.33 3.86
N VAL A 244 -22.18 -26.57 4.26
CA VAL A 244 -21.20 -27.40 5.00
C VAL A 244 -20.09 -27.82 4.03
N LEU A 245 -18.84 -27.67 4.49
CA LEU A 245 -17.64 -28.12 3.76
C LEU A 245 -17.30 -29.57 4.07
#